data_4d874a73340ee364f58bdf120c492dbd
#
_entry.id   4d874a73340ee364f58bdf120c492dbd
#
_cell.length_a   1.000
_cell.length_b   1.000
_cell.length_c   1.000
_cell.angle_alpha   90.00
_cell.angle_beta   90.00
_cell.angle_gamma   90.00
#
_symmetry.space_group_name_H-M   'P 1'
#
loop_
_entity.id
_entity.type
_entity.pdbx_description
1 polymer ?
#
loop_
_entity_poly.entity_id
_entity_poly.type
_entity_poly.pdbx_seq_one_letter_code
_entity_poly.pdbx_strand_id
1 'polypeptide(L)'
;ITGAEAMMRSLEHQGVTTIFGYPGGSIMPVFDALYDHQNTLNHILVRHEQGAAHAAQGFARVSGEVGVCLVTSGPGATNTITGIADAMIDSTPIVVIAGQVGTGFLGTDAFQEVDLVGITQPIAKWSYQIRRAEDVAWAVARAFYIARSGRPGPVVLDFAKDAQNAKTKYEPAKLDFIRSYVPVPDTDEDSVKEAAELINNAERPLVLVGQGVELGNAQSELRAFIEKADMPAGCTLLGLSALPTDHPLNKGMLGMHGNLGPNINTNKCDVLIAVGMRFDDRVTGNLATYAKQAKVIHFDIDPAEVNKNVKVDIAVLGDCKNTLAAVTGLLKENKHTEWNDSFKEYEKVEEEKVIRPELYPATDSLTMGEVARAVSEATHHEAVLVTDVGQNQMISARYFKYSKERSIITSGGLGTMGFGLPAAIGATFGAPERTVCVFMGDGGLQMNIQELGTIMEQKAPVKIICLNNNFLGNVRQWQAMFFNRRYSFTPMLNPDYMKIASAYDIPSKRVYSREELKVAIDEMLATDGPFLLEACVIEEGNVLPMTPPGGSVNQMLLEC
;
A
#
# COMPACT_ATOMS: atom_id res chain seq x y z
N ILE A 1 23.01 30.06 -9.40
CA ILE A 1 22.28 29.68 -8.19
C ILE A 1 23.08 28.66 -7.40
N THR A 2 22.70 28.35 -6.15
CA THR A 2 23.29 27.27 -5.36
C THR A 2 22.76 25.91 -5.80
N GLY A 3 23.45 24.81 -5.44
CA GLY A 3 22.91 23.46 -5.63
C GLY A 3 21.62 23.24 -4.86
N ALA A 4 21.47 23.83 -3.67
CA ALA A 4 20.23 23.80 -2.90
C ALA A 4 19.06 24.47 -3.64
N GLU A 5 19.26 25.65 -4.20
CA GLU A 5 18.28 26.32 -5.04
C GLU A 5 17.97 25.53 -6.33
N ALA A 6 19.00 24.89 -6.93
CA ALA A 6 18.79 24.01 -8.08
C ALA A 6 17.92 22.80 -7.73
N MET A 7 18.03 22.27 -6.51
CA MET A 7 17.17 21.19 -6.01
C MET A 7 15.70 21.65 -5.96
N MET A 8 15.41 22.81 -5.36
CA MET A 8 14.03 23.34 -5.26
C MET A 8 13.41 23.53 -6.65
N ARG A 9 14.10 24.22 -7.55
CA ARG A 9 13.61 24.40 -8.93
C ARG A 9 13.44 23.09 -9.68
N SER A 10 14.30 22.11 -9.43
CA SER A 10 14.17 20.79 -10.05
C SER A 10 12.94 20.04 -9.55
N LEU A 11 12.62 20.12 -8.26
CA LEU A 11 11.39 19.54 -7.70
C LEU A 11 10.13 20.21 -8.28
N GLU A 12 10.10 21.55 -8.35
CA GLU A 12 9.02 22.28 -9.02
C GLU A 12 8.85 21.86 -10.48
N HIS A 13 9.97 21.70 -11.20
CA HIS A 13 9.95 21.24 -12.60
C HIS A 13 9.40 19.82 -12.77
N GLN A 14 9.56 18.96 -11.74
CA GLN A 14 8.95 17.61 -11.70
C GLN A 14 7.47 17.64 -11.28
N GLY A 15 6.89 18.80 -10.97
CA GLY A 15 5.50 18.95 -10.54
C GLY A 15 5.27 18.62 -9.07
N VAL A 16 6.31 18.61 -8.25
CA VAL A 16 6.18 18.37 -6.80
C VAL A 16 5.41 19.53 -6.17
N THR A 17 4.43 19.20 -5.34
CA THR A 17 3.65 20.17 -4.56
C THR A 17 3.81 19.98 -3.06
N THR A 18 4.13 18.77 -2.62
CA THR A 18 4.19 18.40 -1.21
C THR A 18 5.45 17.60 -0.89
N ILE A 19 6.12 17.95 0.18
CA ILE A 19 7.34 17.31 0.69
C ILE A 19 7.12 16.95 2.14
N PHE A 20 7.40 15.71 2.53
CA PHE A 20 7.38 15.27 3.93
C PHE A 20 8.81 15.18 4.44
N GLY A 21 9.12 15.79 5.57
CA GLY A 21 10.50 15.80 5.98
C GLY A 21 10.79 16.32 7.38
N TYR A 22 12.08 16.31 7.71
CA TYR A 22 12.59 16.78 8.99
C TYR A 22 13.97 17.44 8.78
N PRO A 23 14.15 18.71 9.24
CA PRO A 23 15.39 19.44 9.04
C PRO A 23 16.54 18.89 9.92
N GLY A 24 17.77 19.17 9.49
CA GLY A 24 18.98 18.87 10.25
C GLY A 24 20.22 19.50 9.63
N GLY A 25 21.35 19.35 10.29
CA GLY A 25 22.58 20.11 9.97
C GLY A 25 23.10 19.93 8.54
N SER A 26 23.06 18.71 7.99
CA SER A 26 23.62 18.41 6.68
C SER A 26 22.67 18.68 5.51
N ILE A 27 21.42 19.06 5.77
CA ILE A 27 20.42 19.45 4.76
C ILE A 27 19.98 20.91 4.91
N MET A 28 20.56 21.64 5.85
CA MET A 28 20.17 23.02 6.15
C MET A 28 20.17 23.94 4.93
N PRO A 29 21.16 23.90 4.01
CA PRO A 29 21.11 24.78 2.83
C PRO A 29 19.89 24.53 1.95
N VAL A 30 19.39 23.30 1.88
CA VAL A 30 18.18 22.94 1.12
C VAL A 30 16.93 23.49 1.82
N PHE A 31 16.85 23.40 3.16
CA PHE A 31 15.76 24.02 3.92
C PHE A 31 15.79 25.55 3.88
N ASP A 32 16.98 26.17 3.82
CA ASP A 32 17.11 27.61 3.59
C ASP A 32 16.56 28.03 2.21
N ALA A 33 16.92 27.30 1.16
CA ALA A 33 16.36 27.52 -0.17
C ALA A 33 14.83 27.29 -0.20
N LEU A 34 14.32 26.26 0.48
CA LEU A 34 12.90 25.95 0.57
C LEU A 34 12.08 27.10 1.16
N TYR A 35 12.67 27.93 2.01
CA TYR A 35 11.99 29.09 2.59
C TYR A 35 11.46 30.05 1.52
N ASP A 36 12.16 30.23 0.42
CA ASP A 36 11.75 31.08 -0.69
C ASP A 36 10.74 30.40 -1.65
N HIS A 37 10.53 29.10 -1.52
CA HIS A 37 9.65 28.29 -2.38
C HIS A 37 8.35 27.81 -1.69
N GLN A 38 8.03 28.29 -0.48
CA GLN A 38 6.86 27.86 0.30
C GLN A 38 5.51 28.11 -0.38
N ASN A 39 5.45 28.97 -1.40
CA ASN A 39 4.22 29.21 -2.18
C ASN A 39 3.93 28.10 -3.20
N THR A 40 4.91 27.29 -3.54
CA THR A 40 4.82 26.24 -4.58
C THR A 40 5.09 24.85 -4.00
N LEU A 41 5.97 24.76 -3.01
CA LEU A 41 6.36 23.52 -2.33
C LEU A 41 5.87 23.54 -0.88
N ASN A 42 4.83 22.79 -0.59
CA ASN A 42 4.31 22.65 0.76
C ASN A 42 5.12 21.62 1.53
N HIS A 43 5.83 22.04 2.57
CA HIS A 43 6.61 21.15 3.42
C HIS A 43 5.82 20.76 4.68
N ILE A 44 5.64 19.47 4.90
CA ILE A 44 4.99 18.89 6.07
C ILE A 44 6.07 18.41 7.04
N LEU A 45 6.17 19.08 8.17
CA LEU A 45 7.11 18.71 9.22
C LEU A 45 6.57 17.49 9.98
N VAL A 46 7.18 16.36 9.76
CA VAL A 46 6.90 15.13 10.52
C VAL A 46 7.57 15.15 11.90
N ARG A 47 7.33 14.14 12.72
CA ARG A 47 7.97 14.02 14.05
C ARG A 47 9.05 12.94 14.10
N HIS A 48 9.15 12.14 13.03
CA HIS A 48 10.18 11.13 12.83
C HIS A 48 10.36 10.86 11.35
N GLU A 49 11.57 10.62 10.86
CA GLU A 49 11.86 10.47 9.43
C GLU A 49 11.24 9.21 8.82
N GLN A 50 11.02 8.16 9.60
CA GLN A 50 10.22 7.02 9.18
C GLN A 50 8.80 7.47 8.80
N GLY A 51 8.20 8.37 9.58
CA GLY A 51 6.91 8.97 9.28
C GLY A 51 6.92 9.73 7.95
N ALA A 52 8.00 10.44 7.62
CA ALA A 52 8.14 11.11 6.33
C ALA A 52 8.07 10.14 5.15
N ALA A 53 8.80 9.03 5.24
CA ALA A 53 8.83 8.02 4.18
C ALA A 53 7.47 7.32 4.02
N HIS A 54 6.76 7.03 5.11
CA HIS A 54 5.42 6.44 5.04
C HIS A 54 4.36 7.46 4.57
N ALA A 55 4.46 8.73 4.96
CA ALA A 55 3.57 9.77 4.46
C ALA A 55 3.75 9.99 2.94
N ALA A 56 5.00 9.99 2.46
CA ALA A 56 5.29 10.03 1.03
C ALA A 56 4.65 8.84 0.28
N GLN A 57 4.64 7.64 0.87
CA GLN A 57 3.95 6.49 0.30
C GLN A 57 2.41 6.67 0.27
N GLY A 58 1.82 7.14 1.36
CA GLY A 58 0.38 7.40 1.43
C GLY A 58 -0.06 8.41 0.37
N PHE A 59 0.71 9.49 0.21
CA PHE A 59 0.52 10.48 -0.85
C PHE A 59 0.59 9.85 -2.25
N ALA A 60 1.63 9.07 -2.51
CA ALA A 60 1.85 8.47 -3.83
C ALA A 60 0.75 7.48 -4.21
N ARG A 61 0.30 6.65 -3.27
CA ARG A 61 -0.71 5.61 -3.54
C ARG A 61 -2.09 6.19 -3.87
N VAL A 62 -2.48 7.25 -3.19
CA VAL A 62 -3.80 7.86 -3.42
C VAL A 62 -3.82 8.79 -4.63
N SER A 63 -2.73 9.55 -4.85
CA SER A 63 -2.65 10.53 -5.93
C SER A 63 -2.19 9.94 -7.27
N GLY A 64 -1.39 8.86 -7.23
CA GLY A 64 -0.69 8.33 -8.39
C GLY A 64 0.60 9.09 -8.76
N GLU A 65 0.96 10.10 -7.98
CA GLU A 65 2.16 10.92 -8.18
C GLU A 65 3.34 10.37 -7.35
N VAL A 66 4.54 10.90 -7.60
CA VAL A 66 5.73 10.51 -6.83
C VAL A 66 5.73 11.21 -5.47
N GLY A 67 5.80 10.47 -4.39
CA GLY A 67 5.96 11.02 -3.04
C GLY A 67 7.40 11.48 -2.78
N VAL A 68 7.57 12.57 -2.04
CA VAL A 68 8.90 13.15 -1.76
C VAL A 68 9.16 13.21 -0.26
N CYS A 69 10.31 12.69 0.15
CA CYS A 69 10.82 12.71 1.51
C CYS A 69 12.13 13.50 1.56
N LEU A 70 12.27 14.45 2.50
CA LEU A 70 13.45 15.30 2.66
C LEU A 70 13.97 15.23 4.10
N VAL A 71 15.18 14.69 4.28
CA VAL A 71 15.75 14.40 5.61
C VAL A 71 17.25 14.78 5.67
N THR A 72 17.80 14.80 6.88
CA THR A 72 19.23 15.03 7.08
C THR A 72 20.05 13.74 6.97
N SER A 73 21.37 13.84 7.16
CA SER A 73 22.32 12.73 7.14
C SER A 73 22.25 11.85 8.39
N GLY A 74 23.03 10.78 8.40
CA GLY A 74 23.20 9.90 9.55
C GLY A 74 21.87 9.33 10.02
N PRO A 75 21.46 9.60 11.28
CA PRO A 75 20.21 9.04 11.82
C PRO A 75 18.96 9.51 11.06
N GLY A 76 18.96 10.72 10.49
CA GLY A 76 17.86 11.20 9.67
C GLY A 76 17.66 10.33 8.43
N ALA A 77 18.76 9.97 7.74
CA ALA A 77 18.73 9.09 6.59
C ALA A 77 18.42 7.64 6.98
N THR A 78 19.07 7.10 8.02
CA THR A 78 18.87 5.69 8.43
C THR A 78 17.46 5.44 8.97
N ASN A 79 16.80 6.42 9.56
CA ASN A 79 15.41 6.32 9.99
C ASN A 79 14.42 6.15 8.83
N THR A 80 14.80 6.43 7.58
CA THR A 80 13.95 6.21 6.40
C THR A 80 14.03 4.79 5.84
N ILE A 81 14.99 3.97 6.27
CA ILE A 81 15.30 2.68 5.67
C ILE A 81 14.09 1.73 5.63
N THR A 82 13.37 1.60 6.74
CA THR A 82 12.14 0.79 6.78
C THR A 82 11.12 1.28 5.75
N GLY A 83 10.90 2.60 5.65
CA GLY A 83 9.97 3.16 4.67
C GLY A 83 10.42 2.97 3.22
N ILE A 84 11.72 3.03 2.94
CA ILE A 84 12.27 2.75 1.60
C ILE A 84 12.07 1.28 1.24
N ALA A 85 12.38 0.35 2.16
CA ALA A 85 12.18 -1.09 1.94
C ALA A 85 10.69 -1.45 1.72
N ASP A 86 9.80 -0.81 2.49
CA ASP A 86 8.36 -0.95 2.35
C ASP A 86 7.87 -0.46 0.96
N ALA A 87 8.34 0.70 0.54
CA ALA A 87 8.03 1.24 -0.79
C ALA A 87 8.55 0.35 -1.93
N MET A 88 9.72 -0.28 -1.75
CA MET A 88 10.31 -1.16 -2.76
C MET A 88 9.48 -2.42 -2.96
N ILE A 89 9.09 -3.09 -1.89
CA ILE A 89 8.37 -4.37 -2.00
C ILE A 89 6.92 -4.15 -2.50
N ASP A 90 6.32 -3.00 -2.17
CA ASP A 90 4.96 -2.63 -2.58
C ASP A 90 4.92 -1.76 -3.85
N SER A 91 6.04 -1.60 -4.54
CA SER A 91 6.11 -0.87 -5.81
C SER A 91 5.57 0.56 -5.74
N THR A 92 5.87 1.28 -4.65
CA THR A 92 5.41 2.65 -4.42
C THR A 92 6.46 3.65 -4.88
N PRO A 93 6.14 4.58 -5.80
CA PRO A 93 7.09 5.56 -6.28
C PRO A 93 7.32 6.66 -5.24
N ILE A 94 8.49 6.67 -4.63
CA ILE A 94 8.95 7.75 -3.76
C ILE A 94 10.37 8.17 -4.10
N VAL A 95 10.69 9.43 -3.88
CA VAL A 95 12.06 9.97 -3.94
C VAL A 95 12.45 10.47 -2.56
N VAL A 96 13.47 9.83 -1.98
CA VAL A 96 14.05 10.22 -0.69
C VAL A 96 15.30 11.05 -0.94
N ILE A 97 15.31 12.28 -0.47
CA ILE A 97 16.43 13.20 -0.55
C ILE A 97 17.00 13.34 0.84
N ALA A 98 18.21 12.83 1.02
CA ALA A 98 18.92 12.92 2.29
C ALA A 98 20.14 13.84 2.16
N GLY A 99 20.39 14.64 3.18
CA GLY A 99 21.64 15.37 3.30
C GLY A 99 22.81 14.42 3.57
N GLN A 100 24.03 14.88 3.22
CA GLN A 100 25.27 14.15 3.49
C GLN A 100 26.33 15.15 3.95
N VAL A 101 27.34 14.66 4.65
CA VAL A 101 28.53 15.47 4.98
C VAL A 101 29.20 15.99 3.70
N GLY A 102 30.03 17.03 3.80
CA GLY A 102 30.80 17.51 2.65
C GLY A 102 31.73 16.43 2.08
N THR A 103 31.99 16.48 0.78
CA THR A 103 32.73 15.43 0.05
C THR A 103 34.12 15.15 0.65
N GLY A 104 34.79 16.14 1.26
CA GLY A 104 36.08 15.98 1.94
C GLY A 104 36.02 15.15 3.22
N PHE A 105 34.82 14.88 3.76
CA PHE A 105 34.62 14.09 4.98
C PHE A 105 34.09 12.68 4.71
N LEU A 106 33.76 12.35 3.46
CA LEU A 106 33.25 11.03 3.11
C LEU A 106 34.27 9.93 3.39
N GLY A 107 33.85 8.89 4.10
CA GLY A 107 34.68 7.75 4.48
C GLY A 107 35.63 8.03 5.65
N THR A 108 35.37 9.08 6.42
CA THR A 108 36.24 9.47 7.57
C THR A 108 35.57 9.22 8.92
N ASP A 109 34.39 8.61 8.96
CA ASP A 109 33.56 8.47 10.16
C ASP A 109 33.21 9.83 10.77
N ALA A 110 32.95 10.82 9.92
CA ALA A 110 32.57 12.17 10.35
C ALA A 110 31.23 12.16 11.09
N PHE A 111 31.00 13.19 11.91
CA PHE A 111 29.74 13.31 12.67
C PHE A 111 28.51 13.24 11.75
N GLN A 112 27.62 12.30 12.04
CA GLN A 112 26.40 12.02 11.26
C GLN A 112 26.67 11.61 9.80
N GLU A 113 27.82 11.03 9.51
CA GLU A 113 28.07 10.35 8.24
C GLU A 113 27.48 8.93 8.28
N VAL A 114 26.96 8.49 7.15
CA VAL A 114 26.61 7.08 6.87
C VAL A 114 26.71 6.81 5.39
N ASP A 115 27.14 5.61 4.99
CA ASP A 115 27.09 5.19 3.58
C ASP A 115 25.64 4.84 3.17
N LEU A 116 24.85 5.89 2.92
CA LEU A 116 23.45 5.74 2.57
C LEU A 116 23.26 5.00 1.25
N VAL A 117 24.11 5.25 0.26
CA VAL A 117 24.04 4.55 -1.04
C VAL A 117 24.24 3.05 -0.85
N GLY A 118 25.26 2.65 -0.08
CA GLY A 118 25.49 1.24 0.24
C GLY A 118 24.34 0.57 0.97
N ILE A 119 23.75 1.25 1.97
CA ILE A 119 22.61 0.74 2.75
C ILE A 119 21.35 0.59 1.88
N THR A 120 21.08 1.52 0.97
CA THR A 120 19.85 1.55 0.19
C THR A 120 19.91 0.76 -1.12
N GLN A 121 21.09 0.33 -1.55
CA GLN A 121 21.29 -0.39 -2.81
C GLN A 121 20.37 -1.60 -2.98
N PRO A 122 20.14 -2.48 -1.97
CA PRO A 122 19.25 -3.63 -2.10
C PRO A 122 17.76 -3.31 -1.96
N ILE A 123 17.39 -2.11 -1.52
CA ILE A 123 16.01 -1.73 -1.19
C ILE A 123 15.49 -0.53 -1.99
N ALA A 124 16.23 -0.08 -3.00
CA ALA A 124 15.83 1.02 -3.88
C ALA A 124 16.09 0.66 -5.34
N LYS A 125 15.32 1.25 -6.24
CA LYS A 125 15.54 1.09 -7.69
C LYS A 125 16.85 1.74 -8.16
N TRP A 126 17.21 2.85 -7.51
CA TRP A 126 18.44 3.57 -7.76
C TRP A 126 18.78 4.42 -6.54
N SER A 127 20.07 4.47 -6.22
CA SER A 127 20.64 5.33 -5.19
C SER A 127 21.82 6.09 -5.77
N TYR A 128 21.87 7.39 -5.56
CA TYR A 128 22.92 8.23 -6.13
C TYR A 128 23.38 9.31 -5.16
N GLN A 129 24.71 9.47 -5.05
CA GLN A 129 25.32 10.51 -4.23
C GLN A 129 25.66 11.72 -5.10
N ILE A 130 24.97 12.84 -4.87
CA ILE A 130 25.19 14.13 -5.55
C ILE A 130 26.39 14.82 -4.90
N ARG A 131 27.53 14.87 -5.60
CA ARG A 131 28.78 15.46 -5.13
C ARG A 131 29.11 16.81 -5.76
N ARG A 132 28.36 17.23 -6.76
CA ARG A 132 28.56 18.50 -7.48
C ARG A 132 27.20 19.17 -7.74
N ALA A 133 27.19 20.50 -7.64
CA ALA A 133 25.96 21.27 -7.86
C ALA A 133 25.41 21.13 -9.30
N GLU A 134 26.27 20.93 -10.29
CA GLU A 134 25.91 20.75 -11.70
C GLU A 134 25.10 19.49 -11.95
N ASP A 135 25.25 18.47 -11.10
CA ASP A 135 24.58 17.19 -11.27
C ASP A 135 23.13 17.21 -10.74
N VAL A 136 22.73 18.23 -9.97
CA VAL A 136 21.44 18.26 -9.25
C VAL A 136 20.25 18.11 -10.19
N ALA A 137 20.15 18.95 -11.22
CA ALA A 137 19.00 18.93 -12.12
C ALA A 137 18.86 17.58 -12.86
N TRP A 138 19.97 17.03 -13.32
CA TRP A 138 20.02 15.71 -13.95
C TRP A 138 19.66 14.59 -12.97
N ALA A 139 20.22 14.61 -11.75
CA ALA A 139 19.96 13.58 -10.75
C ALA A 139 18.48 13.54 -10.33
N VAL A 140 17.87 14.71 -10.14
CA VAL A 140 16.43 14.81 -9.82
C VAL A 140 15.58 14.30 -10.97
N ALA A 141 15.83 14.74 -12.20
CA ALA A 141 15.09 14.25 -13.37
C ALA A 141 15.19 12.73 -13.52
N ARG A 142 16.41 12.17 -13.31
CA ARG A 142 16.63 10.73 -13.34
C ARG A 142 15.93 9.99 -12.22
N ALA A 143 15.94 10.53 -11.00
CA ALA A 143 15.26 9.95 -9.85
C ALA A 143 13.76 9.80 -10.08
N PHE A 144 13.10 10.86 -10.55
CA PHE A 144 11.67 10.86 -10.83
C PHE A 144 11.31 9.94 -12.01
N TYR A 145 12.12 9.94 -13.06
CA TYR A 145 11.93 9.01 -14.19
C TYR A 145 11.99 7.56 -13.74
N ILE A 146 13.01 7.17 -12.97
CA ILE A 146 13.18 5.80 -12.47
C ILE A 146 12.07 5.43 -11.47
N ALA A 147 11.72 6.35 -10.57
CA ALA A 147 10.71 6.07 -9.53
C ALA A 147 9.35 5.70 -10.13
N ARG A 148 8.91 6.41 -11.17
CA ARG A 148 7.56 6.23 -11.76
C ARG A 148 7.50 5.28 -12.96
N SER A 149 8.62 4.96 -13.59
CA SER A 149 8.62 4.17 -14.83
C SER A 149 8.79 2.68 -14.57
N GLY A 150 8.22 1.85 -15.47
CA GLY A 150 8.22 0.41 -15.32
C GLY A 150 7.45 -0.01 -14.07
N ARG A 151 7.96 -1.01 -13.34
CA ARG A 151 7.49 -1.28 -11.98
C ARG A 151 7.93 -0.12 -11.09
N PRO A 152 7.01 0.68 -10.53
CA PRO A 152 7.37 1.82 -9.70
C PRO A 152 8.14 1.41 -8.44
N GLY A 153 8.84 2.36 -7.83
CA GLY A 153 9.54 2.08 -6.58
C GLY A 153 10.37 3.26 -6.09
N PRO A 154 11.05 3.12 -4.94
CA PRO A 154 11.81 4.18 -4.30
C PRO A 154 13.13 4.45 -5.01
N VAL A 155 13.52 5.73 -4.97
CA VAL A 155 14.84 6.21 -5.39
C VAL A 155 15.41 7.07 -4.27
N VAL A 156 16.72 7.01 -4.07
CA VAL A 156 17.42 7.74 -3.00
C VAL A 156 18.49 8.65 -3.58
N LEU A 157 18.42 9.93 -3.20
CA LEU A 157 19.43 10.93 -3.51
C LEU A 157 20.16 11.33 -2.21
N ASP A 158 21.45 11.10 -2.18
CA ASP A 158 22.35 11.41 -1.07
C ASP A 158 23.15 12.68 -1.42
N PHE A 159 22.80 13.83 -0.80
CA PHE A 159 23.21 15.14 -1.28
C PHE A 159 24.30 15.76 -0.39
N ALA A 160 25.54 15.76 -0.88
CA ALA A 160 26.71 16.30 -0.17
C ALA A 160 26.57 17.80 0.11
N LYS A 161 26.92 18.23 1.34
CA LYS A 161 26.71 19.58 1.84
C LYS A 161 27.47 20.67 1.07
N ASP A 162 28.67 20.38 0.62
CA ASP A 162 29.44 21.29 -0.23
C ASP A 162 28.82 21.47 -1.62
N ALA A 163 28.24 20.40 -2.20
CA ALA A 163 27.47 20.49 -3.43
C ALA A 163 26.18 21.31 -3.27
N GLN A 164 25.52 21.25 -2.08
CA GLN A 164 24.36 22.09 -1.79
C GLN A 164 24.72 23.59 -1.83
N ASN A 165 25.91 23.95 -1.33
CA ASN A 165 26.36 25.34 -1.23
C ASN A 165 27.05 25.85 -2.53
N ALA A 166 27.60 24.97 -3.32
CA ALA A 166 28.33 25.31 -4.54
C ALA A 166 27.43 26.02 -5.57
N LYS A 167 28.02 26.96 -6.34
CA LYS A 167 27.32 27.68 -7.40
C LYS A 167 27.31 26.87 -8.69
N THR A 168 26.17 26.89 -9.37
CA THR A 168 25.99 26.26 -10.68
C THR A 168 25.11 27.13 -11.60
N LYS A 169 25.26 26.91 -12.91
CA LYS A 169 24.29 27.36 -13.89
C LYS A 169 23.14 26.34 -13.91
N TYR A 170 21.96 26.78 -13.57
CA TYR A 170 20.79 25.90 -13.59
C TYR A 170 20.14 25.89 -14.97
N GLU A 171 19.92 24.70 -15.49
CA GLU A 171 19.08 24.42 -16.64
C GLU A 171 18.15 23.26 -16.27
N PRO A 172 16.81 23.41 -16.47
CA PRO A 172 15.89 22.31 -16.21
C PRO A 172 16.26 21.06 -17.01
N ALA A 173 16.39 19.93 -16.35
CA ALA A 173 16.64 18.66 -17.01
C ALA A 173 15.35 17.90 -17.23
N LYS A 174 15.16 17.39 -18.46
CA LYS A 174 14.11 16.43 -18.78
C LYS A 174 14.78 15.13 -19.17
N LEU A 175 14.30 14.04 -18.59
CA LEU A 175 14.81 12.72 -18.90
C LEU A 175 13.61 11.81 -19.28
N ASP A 176 13.67 11.27 -20.48
CA ASP A 176 12.69 10.34 -21.03
C ASP A 176 13.34 9.01 -21.50
N PHE A 177 14.66 8.92 -21.41
CA PHE A 177 15.44 7.77 -21.83
C PHE A 177 16.68 7.58 -20.95
N ILE A 178 16.94 6.34 -20.57
CA ILE A 178 18.20 5.91 -19.95
C ILE A 178 18.73 4.71 -20.75
N ARG A 179 19.97 4.81 -21.22
CA ARG A 179 20.61 3.72 -21.94
C ARG A 179 20.57 2.42 -21.10
N SER A 180 20.17 1.34 -21.72
CA SER A 180 20.07 0.00 -21.09
C SER A 180 18.98 -0.14 -20.01
N TYR A 181 18.06 0.83 -19.91
CA TYR A 181 16.89 0.72 -19.06
C TYR A 181 15.62 0.72 -19.92
N VAL A 182 14.95 -0.41 -19.94
CA VAL A 182 13.69 -0.62 -20.68
C VAL A 182 12.57 -0.76 -19.64
N PRO A 183 11.92 0.34 -19.24
CA PRO A 183 10.94 0.31 -18.15
C PRO A 183 9.65 -0.43 -18.54
N VAL A 184 9.27 -0.40 -19.81
CA VAL A 184 8.11 -1.10 -20.33
C VAL A 184 8.60 -2.01 -21.45
N PRO A 185 8.54 -3.34 -21.27
CA PRO A 185 8.89 -4.26 -22.36
C PRO A 185 7.89 -4.13 -23.51
N ASP A 186 8.37 -4.39 -24.72
CA ASP A 186 7.51 -4.48 -25.87
C ASP A 186 6.55 -5.67 -25.73
N THR A 187 5.28 -5.44 -26.04
CA THR A 187 4.28 -6.50 -25.99
C THR A 187 4.40 -7.38 -27.21
N ASP A 188 4.60 -8.68 -26.99
CA ASP A 188 4.66 -9.68 -28.06
C ASP A 188 3.26 -9.99 -28.58
N GLU A 189 3.02 -9.77 -29.88
CA GLU A 189 1.73 -10.01 -30.52
C GLU A 189 1.30 -11.48 -30.50
N ASP A 190 2.25 -12.40 -30.54
CA ASP A 190 1.93 -13.84 -30.54
C ASP A 190 1.48 -14.26 -29.14
N SER A 191 2.12 -13.76 -28.07
CA SER A 191 1.66 -13.95 -26.69
C SER A 191 0.24 -13.40 -26.46
N VAL A 192 -0.10 -12.26 -27.06
CA VAL A 192 -1.45 -11.68 -27.00
C VAL A 192 -2.47 -12.60 -27.67
N LYS A 193 -2.15 -13.14 -28.85
CA LYS A 193 -3.03 -14.08 -29.60
C LYS A 193 -3.21 -15.38 -28.84
N GLU A 194 -2.11 -15.97 -28.34
CA GLU A 194 -2.14 -17.22 -27.57
C GLU A 194 -2.95 -17.07 -26.28
N ALA A 195 -2.79 -15.95 -25.56
CA ALA A 195 -3.57 -15.65 -24.37
C ALA A 195 -5.07 -15.53 -24.69
N ALA A 196 -5.43 -14.80 -25.74
CA ALA A 196 -6.82 -14.66 -26.16
C ALA A 196 -7.44 -16.00 -26.60
N GLU A 197 -6.68 -16.82 -27.33
CA GLU A 197 -7.13 -18.16 -27.74
C GLU A 197 -7.37 -19.07 -26.53
N LEU A 198 -6.45 -19.07 -25.56
CA LEU A 198 -6.58 -19.87 -24.35
C LEU A 198 -7.81 -19.43 -23.53
N ILE A 199 -8.03 -18.14 -23.38
CA ILE A 199 -9.21 -17.59 -22.65
C ILE A 199 -10.51 -17.92 -23.41
N ASN A 200 -10.53 -17.77 -24.74
CA ASN A 200 -11.72 -18.07 -25.55
C ASN A 200 -12.17 -19.53 -25.47
N ASN A 201 -11.26 -20.44 -25.13
CA ASN A 201 -11.53 -21.88 -25.00
C ASN A 201 -11.65 -22.32 -23.51
N ALA A 202 -11.50 -21.42 -22.55
CA ALA A 202 -11.60 -21.75 -21.14
C ALA A 202 -13.05 -22.05 -20.73
N GLU A 203 -13.24 -23.06 -19.89
CA GLU A 203 -14.52 -23.40 -19.26
C GLU A 203 -14.67 -22.79 -17.86
N ARG A 204 -13.55 -22.64 -17.16
CA ARG A 204 -13.49 -22.16 -15.78
C ARG A 204 -12.34 -21.14 -15.59
N PRO A 205 -12.38 -20.02 -16.32
CA PRO A 205 -11.35 -18.98 -16.15
C PRO A 205 -11.49 -18.27 -14.80
N LEU A 206 -10.38 -17.93 -14.17
CA LEU A 206 -10.34 -17.11 -12.96
C LEU A 206 -9.28 -16.01 -13.09
N VAL A 207 -9.70 -14.76 -12.87
CA VAL A 207 -8.81 -13.60 -12.94
C VAL A 207 -8.35 -13.22 -11.53
N LEU A 208 -7.03 -13.08 -11.36
CA LEU A 208 -6.41 -12.58 -10.14
C LEU A 208 -5.97 -11.13 -10.36
N VAL A 209 -6.60 -10.22 -9.64
CA VAL A 209 -6.39 -8.77 -9.78
C VAL A 209 -5.36 -8.30 -8.77
N GLY A 210 -4.20 -7.85 -9.23
CA GLY A 210 -3.15 -7.29 -8.40
C GLY A 210 -3.07 -5.77 -8.45
N GLN A 211 -2.14 -5.20 -7.68
CA GLN A 211 -1.88 -3.77 -7.60
C GLN A 211 -1.47 -3.15 -8.94
N GLY A 212 -0.89 -3.95 -9.85
CA GLY A 212 -0.48 -3.48 -11.17
C GLY A 212 -1.61 -2.86 -11.98
N VAL A 213 -2.87 -3.24 -11.74
CA VAL A 213 -4.05 -2.62 -12.35
C VAL A 213 -4.19 -1.16 -11.89
N GLU A 214 -4.05 -0.91 -10.59
CA GLU A 214 -4.08 0.46 -10.03
C GLU A 214 -2.88 1.29 -10.49
N LEU A 215 -1.67 0.71 -10.44
CA LEU A 215 -0.44 1.38 -10.84
C LEU A 215 -0.42 1.73 -12.34
N GLY A 216 -1.01 0.89 -13.17
CA GLY A 216 -1.14 1.10 -14.61
C GLY A 216 -2.37 1.93 -15.01
N ASN A 217 -3.20 2.40 -14.07
CA ASN A 217 -4.48 3.06 -14.34
C ASN A 217 -5.34 2.27 -15.35
N ALA A 218 -5.43 0.95 -15.15
CA ALA A 218 -6.04 -0.01 -16.08
C ALA A 218 -7.40 -0.55 -15.60
N GLN A 219 -8.08 0.14 -14.69
CA GLN A 219 -9.32 -0.34 -14.08
C GLN A 219 -10.46 -0.48 -15.10
N SER A 220 -10.57 0.46 -16.05
CA SER A 220 -11.56 0.38 -17.13
C SER A 220 -11.27 -0.77 -18.08
N GLU A 221 -10.01 -0.99 -18.42
CA GLU A 221 -9.57 -2.09 -19.28
C GLU A 221 -9.77 -3.45 -18.58
N LEU A 222 -9.52 -3.52 -17.28
CA LEU A 222 -9.83 -4.72 -16.49
C LEU A 222 -11.32 -5.04 -16.52
N ARG A 223 -12.20 -4.06 -16.30
CA ARG A 223 -13.65 -4.26 -16.36
C ARG A 223 -14.08 -4.77 -17.74
N ALA A 224 -13.66 -4.11 -18.81
CA ALA A 224 -13.96 -4.53 -20.17
C ALA A 224 -13.46 -5.96 -20.46
N PHE A 225 -12.28 -6.32 -19.95
CA PHE A 225 -11.67 -7.63 -20.11
C PHE A 225 -12.48 -8.74 -19.44
N ILE A 226 -12.84 -8.56 -18.16
CA ILE A 226 -13.60 -9.58 -17.41
C ILE A 226 -15.06 -9.67 -17.86
N GLU A 227 -15.70 -8.55 -18.20
CA GLU A 227 -17.10 -8.51 -18.63
C GLU A 227 -17.31 -9.15 -19.99
N LYS A 228 -16.39 -8.94 -20.94
CA LYS A 228 -16.51 -9.49 -22.30
C LYS A 228 -16.57 -11.02 -22.32
N ALA A 229 -15.79 -11.68 -21.49
CA ALA A 229 -15.75 -13.13 -21.39
C ALA A 229 -16.44 -13.69 -20.14
N ASP A 230 -17.15 -12.85 -19.37
CA ASP A 230 -17.89 -13.23 -18.14
C ASP A 230 -17.02 -14.00 -17.13
N MET A 231 -15.83 -13.46 -16.86
CA MET A 231 -14.82 -14.12 -16.02
C MET A 231 -14.89 -13.63 -14.56
N PRO A 232 -15.08 -14.52 -13.58
CA PRO A 232 -14.98 -14.14 -12.17
C PRO A 232 -13.56 -13.69 -11.83
N ALA A 233 -13.47 -12.72 -10.93
CA ALA A 233 -12.22 -12.11 -10.51
C ALA A 233 -12.09 -12.07 -8.98
N GLY A 234 -10.90 -12.36 -8.47
CA GLY A 234 -10.53 -12.16 -7.07
C GLY A 234 -9.40 -11.15 -6.95
N CYS A 235 -9.44 -10.29 -5.94
CA CYS A 235 -8.44 -9.25 -5.73
C CYS A 235 -7.41 -9.67 -4.68
N THR A 236 -6.12 -9.43 -4.94
CA THR A 236 -5.11 -9.50 -3.87
C THR A 236 -5.32 -8.35 -2.88
N LEU A 237 -4.70 -8.40 -1.71
CA LEU A 237 -4.80 -7.31 -0.73
C LEU A 237 -4.47 -5.94 -1.34
N LEU A 238 -3.39 -5.83 -2.11
CA LEU A 238 -3.00 -4.59 -2.80
C LEU A 238 -3.76 -4.34 -4.10
N GLY A 239 -4.51 -5.32 -4.59
CA GLY A 239 -5.39 -5.18 -5.75
C GLY A 239 -6.83 -4.79 -5.39
N LEU A 240 -7.17 -4.74 -4.11
CA LEU A 240 -8.46 -4.22 -3.66
C LEU A 240 -8.66 -2.77 -4.16
N SER A 241 -9.89 -2.38 -4.40
CA SER A 241 -10.33 -1.13 -5.05
C SER A 241 -10.06 -1.00 -6.56
N ALA A 242 -9.23 -1.84 -7.18
CA ALA A 242 -9.10 -1.88 -8.64
C ALA A 242 -10.41 -2.33 -9.35
N LEU A 243 -11.22 -3.09 -8.65
CA LEU A 243 -12.56 -3.50 -9.07
C LEU A 243 -13.54 -3.20 -7.94
N PRO A 244 -14.66 -2.48 -8.20
CA PRO A 244 -15.65 -2.20 -7.15
C PRO A 244 -16.12 -3.47 -6.44
N THR A 245 -16.33 -3.37 -5.12
CA THR A 245 -16.69 -4.55 -4.31
C THR A 245 -18.02 -5.16 -4.72
N ASP A 246 -18.96 -4.33 -5.19
CA ASP A 246 -20.30 -4.74 -5.63
C ASP A 246 -20.38 -5.17 -7.11
N HIS A 247 -19.25 -5.16 -7.82
CA HIS A 247 -19.24 -5.64 -9.20
C HIS A 247 -19.62 -7.13 -9.27
N PRO A 248 -20.54 -7.56 -10.16
CA PRO A 248 -21.07 -8.95 -10.17
C PRO A 248 -20.01 -10.03 -10.34
N LEU A 249 -18.91 -9.71 -11.04
CA LEU A 249 -17.80 -10.64 -11.25
C LEU A 249 -16.71 -10.55 -10.16
N ASN A 250 -16.80 -9.60 -9.22
CA ASN A 250 -15.89 -9.54 -8.07
C ASN A 250 -16.29 -10.61 -7.05
N LYS A 251 -15.40 -11.57 -6.83
CA LYS A 251 -15.61 -12.69 -5.88
C LYS A 251 -14.91 -12.48 -4.54
N GLY A 252 -14.34 -11.31 -4.32
CA GLY A 252 -13.72 -10.92 -3.05
C GLY A 252 -12.20 -11.00 -3.06
N MET A 253 -11.63 -11.04 -1.86
CA MET A 253 -10.19 -11.03 -1.63
C MET A 253 -9.58 -12.43 -1.74
N LEU A 254 -8.40 -12.51 -2.30
CA LEU A 254 -7.56 -13.70 -2.36
C LEU A 254 -6.54 -13.75 -1.22
N GLY A 255 -6.02 -14.95 -0.96
CA GLY A 255 -4.88 -15.16 -0.08
C GLY A 255 -5.26 -15.70 1.29
N MET A 256 -4.30 -15.68 2.22
CA MET A 256 -4.38 -16.35 3.54
C MET A 256 -5.65 -16.03 4.32
N HIS A 257 -6.10 -14.78 4.30
CA HIS A 257 -7.33 -14.31 4.94
C HIS A 257 -8.37 -13.84 3.92
N GLY A 258 -8.27 -14.32 2.69
CA GLY A 258 -9.22 -14.02 1.63
C GLY A 258 -10.56 -14.71 1.78
N ASN A 259 -11.44 -14.49 0.81
CA ASN A 259 -12.74 -15.16 0.74
C ASN A 259 -12.61 -16.63 0.34
N LEU A 260 -13.54 -17.43 0.83
CA LEU A 260 -13.51 -18.89 0.62
C LEU A 260 -13.64 -19.27 -0.87
N GLY A 261 -14.57 -18.64 -1.57
CA GLY A 261 -14.87 -18.93 -2.98
C GLY A 261 -13.67 -18.78 -3.92
N PRO A 262 -13.04 -17.59 -4.00
CA PRO A 262 -11.91 -17.39 -4.91
C PRO A 262 -10.68 -18.24 -4.55
N ASN A 263 -10.41 -18.48 -3.27
CA ASN A 263 -9.31 -19.34 -2.85
C ASN A 263 -9.52 -20.81 -3.24
N ILE A 264 -10.69 -21.38 -3.01
CA ILE A 264 -11.00 -22.74 -3.41
C ILE A 264 -10.99 -22.90 -4.93
N ASN A 265 -11.60 -21.95 -5.62
CA ASN A 265 -11.73 -22.00 -7.09
C ASN A 265 -10.42 -21.74 -7.83
N THR A 266 -9.41 -21.17 -7.16
CA THR A 266 -8.03 -21.14 -7.71
C THR A 266 -7.51 -22.55 -8.02
N ASN A 267 -7.83 -23.54 -7.20
CA ASN A 267 -7.44 -24.94 -7.41
C ASN A 267 -8.48 -25.74 -8.22
N LYS A 268 -9.50 -25.08 -8.80
CA LYS A 268 -10.52 -25.70 -9.67
C LYS A 268 -10.60 -25.09 -11.06
N CYS A 269 -10.07 -23.89 -11.25
CA CYS A 269 -10.05 -23.23 -12.56
C CYS A 269 -9.21 -24.02 -13.57
N ASP A 270 -9.52 -23.90 -14.86
CA ASP A 270 -8.72 -24.46 -15.95
C ASP A 270 -7.72 -23.44 -16.52
N VAL A 271 -8.07 -22.15 -16.46
CA VAL A 271 -7.18 -21.04 -16.84
C VAL A 271 -7.12 -20.02 -15.68
N LEU A 272 -5.92 -19.82 -15.15
CA LEU A 272 -5.62 -18.82 -14.13
C LEU A 272 -4.96 -17.61 -14.79
N ILE A 273 -5.59 -16.44 -14.65
CA ILE A 273 -5.16 -15.21 -15.31
C ILE A 273 -4.72 -14.22 -14.26
N ALA A 274 -3.42 -14.06 -14.08
CA ALA A 274 -2.85 -13.12 -13.11
C ALA A 274 -2.56 -11.78 -13.78
N VAL A 275 -3.09 -10.70 -13.24
CA VAL A 275 -2.96 -9.35 -13.79
C VAL A 275 -2.28 -8.44 -12.79
N GLY A 276 -1.02 -8.07 -13.06
CA GLY A 276 -0.24 -7.15 -12.23
C GLY A 276 -0.06 -7.62 -10.79
N MET A 277 0.19 -8.91 -10.58
CA MET A 277 0.43 -9.51 -9.27
C MET A 277 1.62 -10.49 -9.33
N ARG A 278 2.34 -10.65 -8.21
CA ARG A 278 3.64 -11.34 -8.16
C ARG A 278 3.61 -12.75 -7.57
N PHE A 279 2.45 -13.34 -7.33
CA PHE A 279 2.31 -14.67 -6.72
C PHE A 279 3.10 -14.80 -5.40
N ASP A 280 2.91 -13.87 -4.48
CA ASP A 280 3.55 -13.94 -3.17
C ASP A 280 2.96 -15.08 -2.30
N ASP A 281 3.70 -15.44 -1.24
CA ASP A 281 3.36 -16.57 -0.37
C ASP A 281 2.03 -16.39 0.37
N ARG A 282 1.59 -15.15 0.62
CA ARG A 282 0.30 -14.89 1.27
C ARG A 282 -0.88 -15.18 0.35
N VAL A 283 -0.69 -15.07 -0.98
CA VAL A 283 -1.70 -15.41 -1.98
C VAL A 283 -1.63 -16.91 -2.33
N THR A 284 -0.44 -17.45 -2.52
CA THR A 284 -0.28 -18.82 -3.04
C THR A 284 -0.41 -19.91 -1.98
N GLY A 285 -0.05 -19.60 -0.73
CA GLY A 285 0.18 -20.66 0.24
C GLY A 285 1.23 -21.64 -0.27
N ASN A 286 0.98 -22.93 -0.09
CA ASN A 286 1.91 -24.00 -0.52
C ASN A 286 1.99 -24.09 -2.05
N LEU A 287 3.12 -23.67 -2.61
CA LEU A 287 3.39 -23.69 -4.06
C LEU A 287 3.29 -25.09 -4.69
N ALA A 288 3.56 -26.16 -3.92
CA ALA A 288 3.46 -27.52 -4.44
C ALA A 288 2.04 -27.93 -4.84
N THR A 289 1.03 -27.24 -4.29
CA THR A 289 -0.39 -27.54 -4.50
C THR A 289 -1.16 -26.40 -5.15
N TYR A 290 -0.51 -25.30 -5.48
CA TYR A 290 -1.16 -24.10 -6.00
C TYR A 290 -1.43 -24.20 -7.49
N ALA A 291 -2.71 -24.18 -7.88
CA ALA A 291 -3.21 -24.10 -9.27
C ALA A 291 -2.56 -25.10 -10.26
N LYS A 292 -2.21 -26.31 -9.80
CA LYS A 292 -1.48 -27.29 -10.63
C LYS A 292 -2.27 -27.82 -11.83
N GLN A 293 -3.58 -27.74 -11.79
CA GLN A 293 -4.49 -28.15 -12.85
C GLN A 293 -4.66 -27.08 -13.93
N ALA A 294 -4.36 -25.82 -13.63
CA ALA A 294 -4.64 -24.67 -14.49
C ALA A 294 -3.49 -24.36 -15.46
N LYS A 295 -3.84 -23.84 -16.63
CA LYS A 295 -2.92 -23.06 -17.46
C LYS A 295 -2.82 -21.66 -16.92
N VAL A 296 -1.62 -21.11 -16.81
CA VAL A 296 -1.37 -19.81 -16.18
C VAL A 296 -0.99 -18.78 -17.23
N ILE A 297 -1.78 -17.69 -17.29
CA ILE A 297 -1.46 -16.47 -18.05
C ILE A 297 -1.03 -15.40 -17.05
N HIS A 298 0.09 -14.74 -17.30
CA HIS A 298 0.62 -13.69 -16.43
C HIS A 298 0.81 -12.40 -17.21
N PHE A 299 0.01 -11.39 -16.89
CA PHE A 299 0.17 -10.01 -17.35
C PHE A 299 1.04 -9.26 -16.33
N ASP A 300 2.23 -8.85 -16.73
CA ASP A 300 3.12 -8.09 -15.86
C ASP A 300 4.00 -7.13 -16.67
N ILE A 301 4.40 -6.03 -16.03
CA ILE A 301 5.36 -5.08 -16.58
C ILE A 301 6.80 -5.48 -16.27
N ASP A 302 7.03 -6.30 -15.23
CA ASP A 302 8.33 -6.72 -14.75
C ASP A 302 8.65 -8.16 -15.20
N PRO A 303 9.52 -8.34 -16.19
CA PRO A 303 9.89 -9.69 -16.65
C PRO A 303 10.48 -10.57 -15.55
N ALA A 304 11.05 -9.97 -14.49
CA ALA A 304 11.66 -10.71 -13.38
C ALA A 304 10.63 -11.43 -12.50
N GLU A 305 9.36 -11.06 -12.55
CA GLU A 305 8.29 -11.75 -11.82
C GLU A 305 7.78 -13.00 -12.56
N VAL A 306 8.00 -13.11 -13.87
CA VAL A 306 7.57 -14.26 -14.66
C VAL A 306 8.36 -15.50 -14.29
N ASN A 307 7.65 -16.60 -14.00
CA ASN A 307 8.24 -17.89 -13.57
C ASN A 307 9.03 -17.85 -12.24
N LYS A 308 8.90 -16.78 -11.47
CA LYS A 308 9.64 -16.65 -10.20
C LYS A 308 9.11 -17.59 -9.12
N ASN A 309 7.80 -17.61 -8.89
CA ASN A 309 7.14 -18.43 -7.89
C ASN A 309 6.22 -19.50 -8.50
N VAL A 310 5.47 -19.14 -9.52
CA VAL A 310 4.53 -20.02 -10.23
C VAL A 310 4.97 -20.15 -11.68
N LYS A 311 4.93 -21.38 -12.21
CA LYS A 311 5.23 -21.60 -13.62
C LYS A 311 4.13 -20.96 -14.47
N VAL A 312 4.51 -20.16 -15.44
CA VAL A 312 3.63 -19.44 -16.36
C VAL A 312 3.63 -20.17 -17.71
N ASP A 313 2.45 -20.41 -18.29
CA ASP A 313 2.32 -20.95 -19.64
C ASP A 313 2.44 -19.84 -20.69
N ILE A 314 1.79 -18.70 -20.46
CA ILE A 314 1.83 -17.55 -21.35
C ILE A 314 2.11 -16.29 -20.55
N ALA A 315 3.20 -15.59 -20.86
CA ALA A 315 3.53 -14.29 -20.28
C ALA A 315 3.16 -13.17 -21.27
N VAL A 316 2.25 -12.27 -20.87
CA VAL A 316 1.91 -11.07 -21.64
C VAL A 316 2.60 -9.89 -20.98
N LEU A 317 3.82 -9.61 -21.45
CA LEU A 317 4.63 -8.53 -20.90
C LEU A 317 4.24 -7.18 -21.49
N GLY A 318 4.28 -6.14 -20.67
CA GLY A 318 3.98 -4.77 -21.05
C GLY A 318 3.16 -4.03 -20.02
N ASP A 319 2.80 -2.81 -20.36
CA ASP A 319 1.89 -2.00 -19.57
C ASP A 319 0.51 -2.67 -19.48
N CYS A 320 -0.02 -2.75 -18.26
CA CYS A 320 -1.27 -3.46 -17.97
C CYS A 320 -2.46 -2.92 -18.78
N LYS A 321 -2.55 -1.60 -18.94
CA LYS A 321 -3.62 -0.96 -19.72
C LYS A 321 -3.60 -1.39 -21.17
N ASN A 322 -2.43 -1.34 -21.80
CA ASN A 322 -2.25 -1.68 -23.20
C ASN A 322 -2.41 -3.18 -23.47
N THR A 323 -1.84 -4.02 -22.61
CA THR A 323 -1.90 -5.48 -22.76
C THR A 323 -3.31 -6.03 -22.55
N LEU A 324 -4.04 -5.54 -21.54
CA LEU A 324 -5.45 -5.91 -21.36
C LEU A 324 -6.31 -5.47 -22.54
N ALA A 325 -6.14 -4.24 -23.04
CA ALA A 325 -6.88 -3.75 -24.21
C ALA A 325 -6.61 -4.60 -25.45
N ALA A 326 -5.33 -4.97 -25.70
CA ALA A 326 -4.94 -5.79 -26.83
C ALA A 326 -5.59 -7.18 -26.80
N VAL A 327 -5.50 -7.88 -25.67
CA VAL A 327 -6.13 -9.20 -25.50
C VAL A 327 -7.65 -9.10 -25.59
N THR A 328 -8.27 -8.10 -24.94
CA THR A 328 -9.71 -7.87 -24.98
C THR A 328 -10.23 -7.70 -26.41
N GLY A 329 -9.45 -7.05 -27.29
CA GLY A 329 -9.78 -6.90 -28.71
C GLY A 329 -9.98 -8.24 -29.44
N LEU A 330 -9.29 -9.29 -29.00
CA LEU A 330 -9.33 -10.64 -29.58
C LEU A 330 -10.26 -11.62 -28.85
N LEU A 331 -10.78 -11.23 -27.68
CA LEU A 331 -11.74 -12.06 -26.96
C LEU A 331 -13.08 -12.13 -27.67
N LYS A 332 -13.71 -13.29 -27.59
CA LYS A 332 -15.10 -13.51 -27.96
C LYS A 332 -15.99 -13.22 -26.75
N GLU A 333 -17.21 -12.75 -27.00
CA GLU A 333 -18.23 -12.73 -25.96
C GLU A 333 -18.52 -14.17 -25.52
N ASN A 334 -18.54 -14.38 -24.22
CA ASN A 334 -18.79 -15.68 -23.62
C ASN A 334 -19.64 -15.52 -22.36
N LYS A 335 -20.17 -16.63 -21.85
CA LYS A 335 -20.89 -16.74 -20.59
C LYS A 335 -20.40 -17.95 -19.82
N HIS A 336 -20.01 -17.73 -18.60
CA HIS A 336 -19.55 -18.78 -17.68
C HIS A 336 -20.52 -18.91 -16.49
N THR A 337 -21.83 -18.98 -16.77
CA THR A 337 -22.88 -18.92 -15.75
C THR A 337 -22.73 -20.01 -14.69
N GLU A 338 -22.53 -21.26 -15.08
CA GLU A 338 -22.35 -22.39 -14.12
C GLU A 338 -21.09 -22.19 -13.27
N TRP A 339 -20.01 -21.70 -13.89
CA TRP A 339 -18.77 -21.40 -13.18
C TRP A 339 -18.93 -20.25 -12.18
N ASN A 340 -19.56 -19.16 -12.59
CA ASN A 340 -19.89 -18.04 -11.71
C ASN A 340 -20.82 -18.47 -10.57
N ASP A 341 -21.79 -19.32 -10.84
CA ASP A 341 -22.73 -19.85 -9.84
C ASP A 341 -22.05 -20.78 -8.82
N SER A 342 -20.97 -21.45 -9.21
CA SER A 342 -20.20 -22.32 -8.29
C SER A 342 -19.62 -21.58 -7.09
N PHE A 343 -19.42 -20.27 -7.17
CA PHE A 343 -18.93 -19.44 -6.04
C PHE A 343 -20.01 -19.28 -4.96
N LYS A 344 -21.30 -19.31 -5.32
CA LYS A 344 -22.42 -19.06 -4.39
C LYS A 344 -22.49 -20.06 -3.23
N GLU A 345 -22.08 -21.30 -3.48
CA GLU A 345 -22.02 -22.31 -2.42
C GLU A 345 -21.03 -21.92 -1.32
N TYR A 346 -19.84 -21.46 -1.73
CA TYR A 346 -18.79 -21.02 -0.80
C TYR A 346 -19.16 -19.70 -0.11
N GLU A 347 -19.76 -18.76 -0.85
CA GLU A 347 -20.26 -17.50 -0.30
C GLU A 347 -21.28 -17.78 0.82
N LYS A 348 -22.19 -18.76 0.61
CA LYS A 348 -23.17 -19.15 1.63
C LYS A 348 -22.51 -19.76 2.88
N VAL A 349 -21.56 -20.66 2.68
CA VAL A 349 -20.84 -21.28 3.81
C VAL A 349 -20.04 -20.23 4.59
N GLU A 350 -19.39 -19.32 3.89
CA GLU A 350 -18.61 -18.26 4.50
C GLU A 350 -19.50 -17.25 5.22
N GLU A 351 -20.65 -16.89 4.63
CA GLU A 351 -21.65 -16.02 5.26
C GLU A 351 -22.13 -16.61 6.58
N GLU A 352 -22.48 -17.89 6.61
CA GLU A 352 -23.01 -18.55 7.81
C GLU A 352 -21.95 -18.73 8.91
N LYS A 353 -20.72 -19.12 8.54
CA LYS A 353 -19.69 -19.53 9.51
C LYS A 353 -18.75 -18.40 9.93
N VAL A 354 -18.56 -17.41 9.09
CA VAL A 354 -17.52 -16.37 9.28
C VAL A 354 -18.12 -14.97 9.30
N ILE A 355 -18.80 -14.58 8.21
CA ILE A 355 -19.22 -13.19 8.01
C ILE A 355 -20.32 -12.80 9.02
N ARG A 356 -21.36 -13.63 9.15
CA ARG A 356 -22.45 -13.34 10.07
C ARG A 356 -22.03 -13.32 11.54
N PRO A 357 -21.22 -14.26 12.05
CA PRO A 357 -20.69 -14.18 13.41
C PRO A 357 -19.83 -12.93 13.67
N GLU A 358 -19.07 -12.46 12.67
CA GLU A 358 -18.25 -11.26 12.78
C GLU A 358 -19.08 -9.98 12.71
N LEU A 359 -20.03 -9.90 11.79
CA LEU A 359 -20.80 -8.66 11.56
C LEU A 359 -22.07 -8.53 12.40
N TYR A 360 -22.59 -9.64 12.91
CA TYR A 360 -23.81 -9.71 13.72
C TYR A 360 -23.63 -10.69 14.89
N PRO A 361 -22.62 -10.45 15.76
CA PRO A 361 -22.34 -11.36 16.86
C PRO A 361 -23.47 -11.43 17.87
N ALA A 362 -23.60 -12.57 18.53
CA ALA A 362 -24.60 -12.78 19.59
C ALA A 362 -24.19 -12.13 20.93
N THR A 363 -22.97 -11.59 21.03
CA THR A 363 -22.44 -10.93 22.23
C THR A 363 -22.67 -9.42 22.19
N ASP A 364 -22.64 -8.77 23.35
CA ASP A 364 -22.73 -7.31 23.45
C ASP A 364 -21.44 -6.61 23.06
N SER A 365 -20.30 -7.33 23.09
CA SER A 365 -19.00 -6.79 22.72
C SER A 365 -18.90 -6.52 21.21
N LEU A 366 -18.25 -5.41 20.85
CA LEU A 366 -17.96 -5.07 19.45
C LEU A 366 -16.94 -6.03 18.85
N THR A 367 -17.08 -6.33 17.57
CA THR A 367 -16.06 -6.98 16.75
C THR A 367 -15.34 -5.93 15.88
N MET A 368 -14.16 -6.26 15.39
CA MET A 368 -13.44 -5.39 14.46
C MET A 368 -14.19 -5.23 13.14
N GLY A 369 -14.84 -6.30 12.65
CA GLY A 369 -15.61 -6.29 11.41
C GLY A 369 -16.84 -5.39 11.47
N GLU A 370 -17.54 -5.33 12.60
CA GLU A 370 -18.65 -4.41 12.81
C GLU A 370 -18.21 -2.95 12.68
N VAL A 371 -17.07 -2.61 13.28
CA VAL A 371 -16.53 -1.24 13.23
C VAL A 371 -16.13 -0.88 11.79
N ALA A 372 -15.42 -1.78 11.10
CA ALA A 372 -15.01 -1.55 9.71
C ALA A 372 -16.21 -1.37 8.78
N ARG A 373 -17.22 -2.22 8.89
CA ARG A 373 -18.47 -2.11 8.13
C ARG A 373 -19.19 -0.81 8.42
N ALA A 374 -19.37 -0.46 9.68
CA ALA A 374 -20.11 0.75 10.07
C ALA A 374 -19.46 2.03 9.52
N VAL A 375 -18.14 2.14 9.56
CA VAL A 375 -17.40 3.27 8.97
C VAL A 375 -17.51 3.28 7.44
N SER A 376 -17.40 2.11 6.79
CA SER A 376 -17.56 1.98 5.35
C SER A 376 -18.95 2.42 4.87
N GLU A 377 -20.00 1.99 5.55
CA GLU A 377 -21.39 2.38 5.26
C GLU A 377 -21.62 3.89 5.49
N ALA A 378 -21.14 4.43 6.61
CA ALA A 378 -21.28 5.84 6.95
C ALA A 378 -20.53 6.78 5.97
N THR A 379 -19.49 6.29 5.33
CA THR A 379 -18.74 7.01 4.28
C THR A 379 -19.21 6.67 2.87
N HIS A 380 -20.36 6.00 2.73
CA HIS A 380 -20.95 5.57 1.45
C HIS A 380 -19.98 4.74 0.58
N HIS A 381 -19.06 4.01 1.21
CA HIS A 381 -18.02 3.20 0.55
C HIS A 381 -17.05 4.01 -0.33
N GLU A 382 -16.95 5.33 -0.12
CA GLU A 382 -16.14 6.24 -0.92
C GLU A 382 -14.83 6.69 -0.24
N ALA A 383 -14.69 6.44 1.07
CA ALA A 383 -13.50 6.83 1.81
C ALA A 383 -12.25 6.08 1.35
N VAL A 384 -11.10 6.68 1.58
CA VAL A 384 -9.80 6.01 1.49
C VAL A 384 -9.59 5.25 2.80
N LEU A 385 -9.49 3.94 2.70
CA LEU A 385 -9.07 3.07 3.79
C LEU A 385 -7.56 3.07 3.86
N VAL A 386 -7.01 3.50 4.99
CA VAL A 386 -5.61 3.26 5.35
C VAL A 386 -5.60 2.26 6.48
N THR A 387 -4.70 1.28 6.45
CA THR A 387 -4.56 0.33 7.56
C THR A 387 -3.16 0.35 8.13
N ASP A 388 -3.06 0.12 9.42
CA ASP A 388 -1.83 -0.39 10.03
C ASP A 388 -1.74 -1.90 9.81
N VAL A 389 -0.86 -2.61 10.49
CA VAL A 389 -0.59 -4.03 10.25
C VAL A 389 -1.09 -4.90 11.41
N GLY A 390 -1.61 -6.08 11.07
CA GLY A 390 -2.14 -7.07 12.00
C GLY A 390 -3.61 -7.40 11.74
N GLN A 391 -4.36 -7.77 12.79
CA GLN A 391 -5.77 -8.11 12.64
C GLN A 391 -6.60 -6.94 12.10
N ASN A 392 -6.30 -5.72 12.54
CA ASN A 392 -6.94 -4.50 12.00
C ASN A 392 -6.82 -4.39 10.47
N GLN A 393 -5.67 -4.72 9.91
CA GLN A 393 -5.41 -4.68 8.47
C GLN A 393 -6.33 -5.65 7.71
N MET A 394 -6.31 -6.90 8.11
CA MET A 394 -7.01 -7.96 7.38
C MET A 394 -8.52 -7.86 7.55
N ILE A 395 -9.00 -7.56 8.75
CA ILE A 395 -10.42 -7.37 9.02
C ILE A 395 -10.96 -6.13 8.28
N SER A 396 -10.25 -5.01 8.36
CA SER A 396 -10.69 -3.80 7.67
C SER A 396 -10.67 -3.98 6.15
N ALA A 397 -9.61 -4.57 5.59
CA ALA A 397 -9.54 -4.85 4.16
C ALA A 397 -10.69 -5.75 3.66
N ARG A 398 -11.13 -6.68 4.50
CA ARG A 398 -12.18 -7.64 4.21
C ARG A 398 -13.60 -7.06 4.28
N TYR A 399 -13.87 -6.24 5.29
CA TYR A 399 -15.23 -5.76 5.60
C TYR A 399 -15.51 -4.31 5.18
N PHE A 400 -14.47 -3.58 4.77
CA PHE A 400 -14.62 -2.29 4.09
C PHE A 400 -14.96 -2.53 2.61
N LYS A 401 -15.91 -1.76 2.07
CA LYS A 401 -16.26 -1.83 0.65
C LYS A 401 -15.61 -0.70 -0.13
N TYR A 402 -15.32 -0.96 -1.38
CA TYR A 402 -14.64 -0.04 -2.27
C TYR A 402 -15.54 0.26 -3.48
N SER A 403 -15.94 1.51 -3.64
CA SER A 403 -16.70 2.02 -4.79
C SER A 403 -15.84 2.87 -5.71
N LYS A 404 -14.69 3.34 -5.22
CA LYS A 404 -13.73 4.18 -5.96
C LYS A 404 -12.37 3.51 -6.02
N GLU A 405 -11.65 3.84 -7.06
CA GLU A 405 -10.26 3.45 -7.29
C GLU A 405 -9.32 4.11 -6.27
N ARG A 406 -8.14 3.54 -6.07
CA ARG A 406 -7.12 4.05 -5.13
C ARG A 406 -7.69 4.30 -3.72
N SER A 407 -8.51 3.37 -3.24
CA SER A 407 -9.21 3.49 -1.96
C SER A 407 -8.61 2.63 -0.85
N ILE A 408 -7.51 1.91 -1.10
CA ILE A 408 -6.79 1.16 -0.06
C ILE A 408 -5.31 1.52 -0.04
N ILE A 409 -4.79 1.81 1.15
CA ILE A 409 -3.39 2.10 1.43
C ILE A 409 -2.96 1.24 2.62
N THR A 410 -2.04 0.33 2.38
CA THR A 410 -1.59 -0.64 3.39
C THR A 410 -0.17 -1.10 3.11
N SER A 411 0.59 -1.47 4.13
CA SER A 411 1.87 -2.15 3.99
C SER A 411 1.62 -3.64 3.72
N GLY A 412 1.54 -4.01 2.44
CA GLY A 412 1.15 -5.37 2.04
C GLY A 412 2.29 -6.37 2.04
N GLY A 413 3.45 -5.98 1.53
CA GLY A 413 4.60 -6.87 1.36
C GLY A 413 5.53 -6.92 2.55
N LEU A 414 5.92 -5.79 3.12
CA LEU A 414 6.80 -5.74 4.29
C LEU A 414 6.04 -5.95 5.61
N GLY A 415 4.79 -5.52 5.67
CA GLY A 415 3.98 -5.65 6.88
C GLY A 415 4.47 -4.78 8.03
N THR A 416 4.73 -3.51 7.74
CA THR A 416 5.32 -2.55 8.68
C THR A 416 4.27 -2.03 9.67
N MET A 417 4.31 -2.48 10.92
CA MET A 417 3.54 -1.85 12.00
C MET A 417 4.03 -0.41 12.20
N GLY A 418 3.08 0.52 12.42
CA GLY A 418 3.36 1.96 12.48
C GLY A 418 3.28 2.68 11.13
N PHE A 419 3.00 1.95 10.05
CA PHE A 419 2.78 2.52 8.70
C PHE A 419 1.52 3.39 8.63
N GLY A 420 0.44 2.96 9.28
CA GLY A 420 -0.91 3.48 9.04
C GLY A 420 -1.05 4.97 9.29
N LEU A 421 -0.65 5.46 10.46
CA LEU A 421 -0.86 6.86 10.84
C LEU A 421 -0.15 7.86 9.92
N PRO A 422 1.18 7.75 9.69
CA PRO A 422 1.86 8.66 8.77
C PRO A 422 1.37 8.50 7.31
N ALA A 423 1.06 7.29 6.85
CA ALA A 423 0.51 7.08 5.52
C ALA A 423 -0.85 7.77 5.34
N ALA A 424 -1.71 7.76 6.38
CA ALA A 424 -2.97 8.50 6.37
C ALA A 424 -2.76 10.01 6.28
N ILE A 425 -1.76 10.56 6.97
CA ILE A 425 -1.38 11.96 6.83
C ILE A 425 -1.04 12.26 5.37
N GLY A 426 -0.16 11.45 4.77
CA GLY A 426 0.19 11.61 3.35
C GLY A 426 -1.02 11.54 2.41
N ALA A 427 -1.94 10.63 2.68
CA ALA A 427 -3.16 10.46 1.88
C ALA A 427 -4.07 11.71 1.91
N THR A 428 -4.16 12.42 3.05
CA THR A 428 -4.97 13.66 3.12
C THR A 428 -4.41 14.79 2.24
N PHE A 429 -3.12 14.80 2.00
CA PHE A 429 -2.50 15.76 1.07
C PHE A 429 -2.55 15.30 -0.38
N GLY A 430 -2.58 13.99 -0.63
CA GLY A 430 -2.66 13.42 -1.97
C GLY A 430 -4.07 13.39 -2.56
N ALA A 431 -5.10 13.39 -1.70
CA ALA A 431 -6.52 13.40 -2.09
C ALA A 431 -7.33 14.26 -1.10
N PRO A 432 -7.13 15.58 -1.09
CA PRO A 432 -7.73 16.47 -0.08
C PRO A 432 -9.26 16.53 -0.13
N GLU A 433 -9.86 16.09 -1.24
CA GLU A 433 -11.32 16.02 -1.43
C GLU A 433 -11.94 14.73 -0.87
N ARG A 434 -11.12 13.78 -0.43
CA ARG A 434 -11.59 12.46 0.03
C ARG A 434 -11.48 12.32 1.55
N THR A 435 -12.46 11.67 2.15
CA THR A 435 -12.37 11.26 3.55
C THR A 435 -11.32 10.15 3.68
N VAL A 436 -10.34 10.34 4.56
CA VAL A 436 -9.29 9.36 4.87
C VAL A 436 -9.55 8.77 6.25
N CYS A 437 -9.78 7.45 6.29
CA CYS A 437 -9.99 6.69 7.51
C CYS A 437 -8.83 5.72 7.72
N VAL A 438 -8.12 5.82 8.85
CA VAL A 438 -7.04 4.89 9.19
C VAL A 438 -7.48 3.95 10.31
N PHE A 439 -7.41 2.65 10.04
CA PHE A 439 -7.66 1.60 11.01
C PHE A 439 -6.34 1.10 11.59
N MET A 440 -6.25 1.12 12.89
CA MET A 440 -5.04 0.76 13.62
C MET A 440 -5.38 -0.16 14.80
N GLY A 441 -4.49 -1.09 15.10
CA GLY A 441 -4.52 -1.75 16.41
C GLY A 441 -3.90 -0.84 17.48
N ASP A 442 -4.20 -1.13 18.72
CA ASP A 442 -3.65 -0.44 19.90
C ASP A 442 -2.11 -0.47 19.93
N GLY A 443 -1.50 -1.59 19.53
CA GLY A 443 -0.05 -1.70 19.40
C GLY A 443 0.52 -0.88 18.23
N GLY A 444 -0.13 -0.91 17.07
CA GLY A 444 0.31 -0.18 15.89
C GLY A 444 0.24 1.34 16.07
N LEU A 445 -0.81 1.83 16.73
CA LEU A 445 -0.97 3.26 17.04
C LEU A 445 0.20 3.81 17.85
N GLN A 446 0.75 3.03 18.78
CA GLN A 446 1.87 3.47 19.62
C GLN A 446 3.19 3.57 18.87
N MET A 447 3.37 2.85 17.74
CA MET A 447 4.67 2.80 17.05
C MET A 447 5.07 4.10 16.35
N ASN A 448 4.09 4.89 15.89
CA ASN A 448 4.32 6.21 15.30
C ASN A 448 3.37 7.26 15.90
N ILE A 449 3.06 7.13 17.17
CA ILE A 449 2.11 7.99 17.90
C ILE A 449 2.52 9.46 17.90
N GLN A 450 3.81 9.77 17.79
CA GLN A 450 4.33 11.13 17.70
C GLN A 450 3.80 11.89 16.47
N GLU A 451 3.35 11.20 15.44
CA GLU A 451 2.77 11.82 14.24
C GLU A 451 1.39 12.46 14.52
N LEU A 452 0.79 12.22 15.69
CA LEU A 452 -0.32 13.04 16.18
C LEU A 452 0.08 14.53 16.28
N GLY A 453 1.37 14.83 16.54
CA GLY A 453 1.91 16.18 16.49
C GLY A 453 1.89 16.79 15.09
N THR A 454 2.15 15.99 14.05
CA THR A 454 2.03 16.41 12.66
C THR A 454 0.56 16.69 12.29
N ILE A 455 -0.35 15.81 12.72
CA ILE A 455 -1.80 15.98 12.53
C ILE A 455 -2.29 17.28 13.20
N MET A 456 -1.88 17.53 14.45
CA MET A 456 -2.23 18.74 15.20
C MET A 456 -1.77 20.01 14.48
N GLU A 457 -0.49 20.05 14.08
CA GLU A 457 0.10 21.22 13.42
C GLU A 457 -0.55 21.53 12.08
N GLN A 458 -0.76 20.49 11.26
CA GLN A 458 -1.34 20.60 9.92
C GLN A 458 -2.86 20.63 9.91
N LYS A 459 -3.51 20.33 11.04
CA LYS A 459 -4.96 20.06 11.12
C LYS A 459 -5.42 19.05 10.09
N ALA A 460 -4.57 18.05 9.81
CA ALA A 460 -4.82 17.04 8.81
C ALA A 460 -6.11 16.26 9.14
N PRO A 461 -7.11 16.17 8.22
CA PRO A 461 -8.44 15.65 8.52
C PRO A 461 -8.48 14.11 8.54
N VAL A 462 -7.52 13.50 9.23
CA VAL A 462 -7.42 12.05 9.39
C VAL A 462 -8.47 11.55 10.39
N LYS A 463 -9.30 10.58 9.99
CA LYS A 463 -10.21 9.86 10.88
C LYS A 463 -9.48 8.62 11.38
N ILE A 464 -9.02 8.65 12.64
CA ILE A 464 -8.23 7.59 13.27
C ILE A 464 -9.18 6.66 14.00
N ILE A 465 -9.24 5.40 13.59
CA ILE A 465 -10.05 4.34 14.21
C ILE A 465 -9.08 3.35 14.87
N CYS A 466 -8.97 3.42 16.19
CA CYS A 466 -8.19 2.50 16.99
C CYS A 466 -9.05 1.31 17.41
N LEU A 467 -8.75 0.13 16.87
CA LEU A 467 -9.38 -1.13 17.25
C LEU A 467 -8.59 -1.71 18.42
N ASN A 468 -9.04 -1.40 19.63
CA ASN A 468 -8.34 -1.78 20.86
C ASN A 468 -8.85 -3.12 21.39
N ASN A 469 -8.02 -4.15 21.32
CA ASN A 469 -8.28 -5.47 21.89
C ASN A 469 -7.29 -5.87 23.01
N ASN A 470 -6.47 -4.95 23.49
CA ASN A 470 -5.45 -5.17 24.54
C ASN A 470 -4.42 -6.26 24.19
N PHE A 471 -4.19 -6.51 22.90
CA PHE A 471 -3.25 -7.51 22.41
C PHE A 471 -2.52 -7.06 21.14
N LEU A 472 -1.32 -7.61 20.93
CA LEU A 472 -0.78 -7.76 19.59
C LEU A 472 -1.56 -8.87 18.89
N GLY A 473 -2.74 -8.52 18.39
CA GLY A 473 -3.83 -9.46 18.11
C GLY A 473 -3.48 -10.58 17.13
N ASN A 474 -2.75 -10.26 16.05
CA ASN A 474 -2.35 -11.27 15.07
C ASN A 474 -1.36 -12.29 15.65
N VAL A 475 -0.37 -11.82 16.41
CA VAL A 475 0.60 -12.71 17.09
C VAL A 475 -0.10 -13.55 18.17
N ARG A 476 -1.01 -12.92 18.94
CA ARG A 476 -1.86 -13.64 19.91
C ARG A 476 -2.66 -14.75 19.24
N GLN A 477 -3.29 -14.48 18.09
CA GLN A 477 -4.05 -15.49 17.34
C GLN A 477 -3.17 -16.69 16.98
N TRP A 478 -1.96 -16.45 16.48
CA TRP A 478 -1.00 -17.51 16.17
C TRP A 478 -0.56 -18.29 17.41
N GLN A 479 -0.34 -17.61 18.54
CA GLN A 479 -0.04 -18.25 19.81
C GLN A 479 -1.22 -19.11 20.31
N ALA A 480 -2.44 -18.63 20.11
CA ALA A 480 -3.63 -19.41 20.47
C ALA A 480 -3.76 -20.69 19.62
N MET A 481 -3.58 -20.57 18.30
CA MET A 481 -3.80 -21.67 17.37
C MET A 481 -2.66 -22.70 17.32
N PHE A 482 -1.41 -22.24 17.40
CA PHE A 482 -0.24 -23.08 17.11
C PHE A 482 0.72 -23.25 18.30
N PHE A 483 0.53 -22.51 19.40
CA PHE A 483 1.43 -22.52 20.56
C PHE A 483 0.69 -22.73 21.89
N ASN A 484 -0.42 -23.48 21.89
CA ASN A 484 -1.19 -23.85 23.08
C ASN A 484 -1.58 -22.67 23.98
N ARG A 485 -1.97 -21.52 23.40
CA ARG A 485 -2.33 -20.29 24.11
C ARG A 485 -1.24 -19.76 25.04
N ARG A 486 0.02 -20.00 24.72
CA ARG A 486 1.16 -19.46 25.46
C ARG A 486 1.41 -18.02 25.02
N TYR A 487 0.67 -17.08 25.61
CA TYR A 487 0.69 -15.65 25.26
C TYR A 487 1.96 -14.97 25.78
N SER A 488 3.07 -15.14 25.07
CA SER A 488 4.36 -14.58 25.44
C SER A 488 4.48 -13.16 24.85
N PHE A 489 4.45 -12.15 25.71
CA PHE A 489 4.61 -10.72 25.39
C PHE A 489 3.62 -10.18 24.34
N THR A 490 2.43 -10.74 24.24
CA THR A 490 1.37 -10.26 23.37
C THR A 490 0.25 -9.49 24.06
N PRO A 491 -0.07 -9.74 25.36
CA PRO A 491 -0.97 -8.86 26.10
C PRO A 491 -0.37 -7.44 26.23
N MET A 492 -1.18 -6.42 26.05
CA MET A 492 -0.75 -5.03 26.12
C MET A 492 -1.47 -4.28 27.23
N LEU A 493 -0.70 -3.54 28.00
CA LEU A 493 -1.23 -2.49 28.87
C LEU A 493 -1.16 -1.16 28.11
N ASN A 494 -2.32 -0.67 27.68
CA ASN A 494 -2.40 0.53 26.87
C ASN A 494 -2.47 1.81 27.71
N PRO A 495 -1.96 2.95 27.19
CA PRO A 495 -2.20 4.25 27.77
C PRO A 495 -3.67 4.66 27.56
N ASP A 496 -4.09 5.73 28.23
CA ASP A 496 -5.38 6.36 27.98
C ASP A 496 -5.32 7.20 26.70
N TYR A 497 -5.79 6.63 25.57
CA TYR A 497 -5.76 7.29 24.27
C TYR A 497 -6.60 8.57 24.22
N MET A 498 -7.63 8.72 25.06
CA MET A 498 -8.41 9.94 25.14
C MET A 498 -7.58 11.10 25.70
N LYS A 499 -6.77 10.82 26.72
CA LYS A 499 -5.83 11.83 27.27
C LYS A 499 -4.73 12.16 26.27
N ILE A 500 -4.23 11.17 25.51
CA ILE A 500 -3.24 11.40 24.48
C ILE A 500 -3.82 12.27 23.36
N ALA A 501 -4.99 11.95 22.83
CA ALA A 501 -5.66 12.75 21.82
C ALA A 501 -5.90 14.20 22.29
N SER A 502 -6.36 14.36 23.55
CA SER A 502 -6.55 15.68 24.16
C SER A 502 -5.25 16.48 24.26
N ALA A 503 -4.12 15.82 24.54
CA ALA A 503 -2.81 16.48 24.60
C ALA A 503 -2.34 17.02 23.24
N TYR A 504 -2.87 16.48 22.14
CA TYR A 504 -2.64 16.94 20.77
C TYR A 504 -3.83 17.73 20.20
N ASP A 505 -4.74 18.22 21.04
CA ASP A 505 -5.95 18.95 20.63
C ASP A 505 -6.81 18.22 19.59
N ILE A 506 -6.81 16.89 19.60
CA ILE A 506 -7.58 16.05 18.68
C ILE A 506 -8.88 15.62 19.39
N PRO A 507 -10.06 15.96 18.83
CA PRO A 507 -11.33 15.45 19.32
C PRO A 507 -11.34 13.92 19.32
N SER A 508 -11.88 13.32 20.38
CA SER A 508 -11.81 11.86 20.53
C SER A 508 -13.01 11.28 21.26
N LYS A 509 -13.29 10.00 21.01
CA LYS A 509 -14.33 9.25 21.69
C LYS A 509 -13.93 7.78 21.84
N ARG A 510 -14.21 7.22 23.02
CA ARG A 510 -14.09 5.78 23.30
C ARG A 510 -15.45 5.16 23.34
N VAL A 511 -15.61 4.00 22.72
CA VAL A 511 -16.89 3.29 22.63
C VAL A 511 -16.73 1.81 22.96
N TYR A 512 -17.80 1.25 23.58
CA TYR A 512 -17.85 -0.13 24.02
C TYR A 512 -19.09 -0.86 23.45
N SER A 513 -20.08 -0.13 22.93
CA SER A 513 -21.35 -0.69 22.44
C SER A 513 -21.66 -0.22 21.01
N ARG A 514 -22.60 -0.91 20.36
CA ARG A 514 -23.07 -0.60 19.00
C ARG A 514 -23.78 0.75 18.91
N GLU A 515 -24.52 1.08 19.95
CA GLU A 515 -25.25 2.35 20.07
C GLU A 515 -24.25 3.52 20.17
N GLU A 516 -23.25 3.37 21.04
CA GLU A 516 -22.16 4.36 21.17
C GLU A 516 -21.35 4.48 19.88
N LEU A 517 -21.07 3.36 19.20
CA LEU A 517 -20.31 3.34 17.94
C LEU A 517 -20.98 4.17 16.86
N LYS A 518 -22.30 4.00 16.67
CA LYS A 518 -23.05 4.76 15.67
C LYS A 518 -22.95 6.26 15.91
N VAL A 519 -23.21 6.69 17.15
CA VAL A 519 -23.14 8.11 17.53
C VAL A 519 -21.71 8.66 17.34
N ALA A 520 -20.71 7.87 17.69
CA ALA A 520 -19.31 8.29 17.57
C ALA A 520 -18.85 8.41 16.12
N ILE A 521 -19.32 7.54 15.23
CA ILE A 521 -19.02 7.63 13.78
C ILE A 521 -19.67 8.89 13.19
N ASP A 522 -20.93 9.16 13.53
CA ASP A 522 -21.63 10.37 13.07
C ASP A 522 -20.89 11.64 13.53
N GLU A 523 -20.47 11.69 14.79
CA GLU A 523 -19.68 12.78 15.35
C GLU A 523 -18.30 12.92 14.68
N MET A 524 -17.59 11.81 14.47
CA MET A 524 -16.30 11.77 13.78
C MET A 524 -16.39 12.33 12.36
N LEU A 525 -17.40 11.94 11.61
CA LEU A 525 -17.59 12.39 10.22
C LEU A 525 -18.11 13.83 10.12
N ALA A 526 -18.87 14.29 11.12
CA ALA A 526 -19.31 15.68 11.19
C ALA A 526 -18.21 16.65 11.69
N THR A 527 -17.14 16.14 12.29
CA THR A 527 -16.02 16.95 12.77
C THR A 527 -15.16 17.39 11.61
N ASP A 528 -14.94 18.69 11.48
CA ASP A 528 -13.98 19.26 10.56
C ASP A 528 -12.56 19.05 11.14
N GLY A 529 -11.65 18.44 10.36
CA GLY A 529 -10.32 18.11 10.83
C GLY A 529 -10.17 16.68 11.39
N PRO A 530 -9.13 16.43 12.23
CA PRO A 530 -8.84 15.11 12.75
C PRO A 530 -9.84 14.65 13.83
N PHE A 531 -9.96 13.34 13.98
CA PHE A 531 -10.73 12.72 15.07
C PHE A 531 -10.13 11.36 15.43
N LEU A 532 -10.08 11.02 16.71
CA LEU A 532 -9.67 9.70 17.19
C LEU A 532 -10.86 8.97 17.81
N LEU A 533 -11.28 7.90 17.16
CA LEU A 533 -12.29 6.97 17.66
C LEU A 533 -11.59 5.70 18.18
N GLU A 534 -11.67 5.45 19.47
CA GLU A 534 -11.22 4.20 20.07
C GLU A 534 -12.41 3.27 20.26
N ALA A 535 -12.42 2.18 19.50
CA ALA A 535 -13.39 1.11 19.63
C ALA A 535 -12.77 -0.04 20.46
N CYS A 536 -13.30 -0.24 21.67
CA CYS A 536 -12.92 -1.36 22.51
C CYS A 536 -13.64 -2.61 22.00
N VAL A 537 -12.89 -3.50 21.37
CA VAL A 537 -13.41 -4.70 20.71
C VAL A 537 -13.09 -5.97 21.50
N ILE A 538 -13.68 -7.07 21.10
CA ILE A 538 -13.41 -8.37 21.72
C ILE A 538 -11.91 -8.69 21.73
N GLU A 539 -11.38 -9.11 22.89
CA GLU A 539 -9.94 -9.27 23.09
C GLU A 539 -9.36 -10.46 22.30
N GLU A 540 -10.04 -11.60 22.32
CA GLU A 540 -9.57 -12.83 21.67
C GLU A 540 -10.27 -13.12 20.33
N GLY A 541 -10.72 -12.09 19.61
CA GLY A 541 -11.24 -12.26 18.26
C GLY A 541 -10.18 -12.80 17.30
N ASN A 542 -10.59 -13.57 16.30
CA ASN A 542 -9.71 -14.16 15.30
C ASN A 542 -10.09 -13.69 13.90
N VAL A 543 -9.10 -13.53 13.04
CA VAL A 543 -9.30 -13.26 11.61
C VAL A 543 -9.55 -14.59 10.90
N LEU A 544 -10.75 -14.72 10.35
CA LEU A 544 -11.20 -15.89 9.59
C LEU A 544 -11.83 -15.43 8.25
N PRO A 545 -11.80 -16.27 7.23
CA PRO A 545 -11.13 -17.56 7.12
C PRO A 545 -9.60 -17.40 7.18
N MET A 546 -8.90 -18.50 7.38
CA MET A 546 -7.44 -18.49 7.39
C MET A 546 -6.87 -19.73 6.73
N THR A 547 -5.97 -19.57 5.76
CA THR A 547 -5.11 -20.65 5.30
C THR A 547 -4.01 -20.88 6.33
N PRO A 548 -3.89 -22.10 6.92
CA PRO A 548 -2.86 -22.35 7.92
C PRO A 548 -1.46 -22.25 7.30
N PRO A 549 -0.42 -21.94 8.09
CA PRO A 549 0.96 -21.89 7.60
C PRO A 549 1.37 -23.18 6.90
N GLY A 550 1.91 -23.06 5.67
CA GLY A 550 2.28 -24.21 4.84
C GLY A 550 1.11 -24.97 4.23
N GLY A 551 -0.12 -24.56 4.49
CA GLY A 551 -1.33 -25.13 3.92
C GLY A 551 -1.54 -24.76 2.45
N SER A 552 -2.36 -25.55 1.76
CA SER A 552 -2.83 -25.25 0.40
C SER A 552 -3.85 -24.11 0.44
N VAL A 553 -3.89 -23.28 -0.62
CA VAL A 553 -4.82 -22.16 -0.75
C VAL A 553 -6.29 -22.54 -0.55
N ASN A 554 -6.67 -23.79 -0.86
CA ASN A 554 -8.02 -24.29 -0.71
C ASN A 554 -8.28 -24.99 0.66
N GLN A 555 -7.31 -24.99 1.57
CA GLN A 555 -7.44 -25.55 2.92
C GLN A 555 -7.67 -24.43 3.92
N MET A 556 -8.84 -23.80 3.86
CA MET A 556 -9.15 -22.66 4.73
C MET A 556 -9.86 -23.10 6.01
N LEU A 557 -9.37 -22.61 7.14
CA LEU A 557 -10.02 -22.75 8.45
C LEU A 557 -11.14 -21.68 8.55
N LEU A 558 -12.32 -22.11 8.95
CA LEU A 558 -13.49 -21.26 9.14
C LEU A 558 -13.83 -21.05 10.63
N GLU A 559 -13.18 -21.78 11.51
CA GLU A 559 -13.33 -21.72 12.97
C GLU A 559 -11.99 -22.05 13.64
N CYS A 560 -11.78 -21.60 14.89
CA CYS A 560 -10.58 -21.84 15.68
C CYS A 560 -10.91 -22.52 17.02
#